data_b0ca3d59184515b4bd5300ddae6c6d25
#
_entry.id   b0ca3d59184515b4bd5300ddae6c6d25
#
_cell.length_a   1.000
_cell.length_b   1.000
_cell.length_c   1.000
_cell.angle_alpha   90.00
_cell.angle_beta   90.00
_cell.angle_gamma   90.00
#
_symmetry.space_group_name_H-M   'P 1'
#
loop_
_entity.id
_entity.type
_entity.pdbx_description
1 polymer ?
#
loop_
_entity_poly.entity_id
_entity_poly.type
_entity_poly.pdbx_seq_one_letter_code
_entity_poly.pdbx_strand_id
1 'polypeptide(L)'
;MINVIKNNISELTANIPSYIFLFLIASTAIIVGIEWDISWHETIGRDKLLSPPHVMVYIGGIICGLTCAYMALRQTFVDENLYNRYVVFWGFKAPFACWVCIWGAIAMLTSAPFDDWWHNAYGLDVQIISPPHLVLAAGIFANLMGSLFLLIAEKNLATGKQKYFLELLYMYAASLIIVQFAILL
;
A
#
# COMPACT_ATOMS: atom_id res chain seq x y z
N MET A 1 -13.13 -10.78 -31.23
CA MET A 1 -12.64 -11.27 -29.94
C MET A 1 -12.19 -10.12 -29.03
N ILE A 2 -11.29 -9.24 -29.45
CA ILE A 2 -10.77 -8.10 -28.62
C ILE A 2 -11.88 -7.16 -28.12
N ASN A 3 -12.85 -6.78 -28.98
CA ASN A 3 -13.96 -5.89 -28.60
C ASN A 3 -14.91 -6.51 -27.56
N VAL A 4 -15.12 -7.82 -27.61
CA VAL A 4 -15.95 -8.54 -26.62
C VAL A 4 -15.25 -8.57 -25.27
N ILE A 5 -13.94 -8.80 -25.24
CA ILE A 5 -13.13 -8.78 -24.01
C ILE A 5 -13.12 -7.37 -23.43
N LYS A 6 -12.94 -6.33 -24.24
CA LYS A 6 -12.93 -4.93 -23.82
C LYS A 6 -14.28 -4.51 -23.21
N ASN A 7 -15.41 -4.91 -23.85
CA ASN A 7 -16.75 -4.64 -23.32
C ASN A 7 -17.01 -5.36 -21.99
N ASN A 8 -16.61 -6.63 -21.88
CA ASN A 8 -16.75 -7.38 -20.63
C ASN A 8 -15.92 -6.76 -19.48
N ILE A 9 -14.69 -6.34 -19.76
CA ILE A 9 -13.84 -5.66 -18.76
C ILE A 9 -14.47 -4.32 -18.36
N SER A 10 -14.97 -3.52 -19.32
CA SER A 10 -15.60 -2.25 -19.02
C SER A 10 -16.85 -2.40 -18.16
N GLU A 11 -17.66 -3.42 -18.37
CA GLU A 11 -18.83 -3.73 -17.53
C GLU A 11 -18.42 -4.15 -16.10
N LEU A 12 -17.34 -4.92 -15.95
CA LEU A 12 -16.86 -5.37 -14.65
C LEU A 12 -16.26 -4.22 -13.82
N THR A 13 -15.65 -3.24 -14.48
CA THR A 13 -14.94 -2.14 -13.81
C THR A 13 -15.72 -0.83 -13.74
N ALA A 14 -16.85 -0.71 -14.44
CA ALA A 14 -17.58 0.54 -14.66
C ALA A 14 -17.94 1.34 -13.39
N ASN A 15 -18.11 0.67 -12.25
CA ASN A 15 -18.47 1.30 -10.99
C ASN A 15 -17.43 1.06 -9.88
N ILE A 16 -16.25 0.54 -10.21
CA ILE A 16 -15.18 0.37 -9.22
C ILE A 16 -14.38 1.66 -9.13
N PRO A 17 -14.26 2.26 -7.94
CA PRO A 17 -13.48 3.48 -7.79
C PRO A 17 -12.01 3.25 -8.20
N SER A 18 -11.45 4.19 -8.96
CA SER A 18 -10.08 4.09 -9.49
C SER A 18 -9.01 3.96 -8.41
N TYR A 19 -9.27 4.47 -7.21
CA TYR A 19 -8.35 4.33 -6.09
C TYR A 19 -8.09 2.87 -5.70
N ILE A 20 -9.04 1.95 -5.91
CA ILE A 20 -8.83 0.51 -5.65
C ILE A 20 -7.67 -0.02 -6.49
N PHE A 21 -7.61 0.35 -7.77
CA PHE A 21 -6.51 -0.07 -8.65
C PHE A 21 -5.18 0.60 -8.26
N LEU A 22 -5.22 1.88 -7.82
CA LEU A 22 -4.02 2.56 -7.33
C LEU A 22 -3.44 1.85 -6.09
N PHE A 23 -4.29 1.43 -5.14
CA PHE A 23 -3.84 0.68 -3.97
C PHE A 23 -3.27 -0.69 -4.33
N LEU A 24 -3.86 -1.41 -5.28
CA LEU A 24 -3.35 -2.70 -5.71
C LEU A 24 -1.99 -2.55 -6.42
N ILE A 25 -1.85 -1.56 -7.31
CA ILE A 25 -0.58 -1.26 -7.98
C ILE A 25 0.48 -0.87 -6.94
N ALA A 26 0.14 0.00 -6.01
CA ALA A 26 1.04 0.44 -4.95
C ALA A 26 1.47 -0.72 -4.04
N SER A 27 0.52 -1.55 -3.60
CA SER A 27 0.82 -2.74 -2.79
C SER A 27 1.71 -3.74 -3.53
N THR A 28 1.47 -3.94 -4.82
CA THR A 28 2.32 -4.79 -5.68
C THR A 28 3.72 -4.19 -5.80
N ALA A 29 3.83 -2.88 -6.03
CA ALA A 29 5.13 -2.20 -6.14
C ALA A 29 5.93 -2.33 -4.83
N ILE A 30 5.28 -2.22 -3.68
CA ILE A 30 5.92 -2.41 -2.37
C ILE A 30 6.49 -3.82 -2.26
N ILE A 31 5.69 -4.86 -2.51
CA ILE A 31 6.12 -6.25 -2.36
C ILE A 31 7.22 -6.61 -3.36
N VAL A 32 7.05 -6.23 -4.63
CA VAL A 32 8.09 -6.46 -5.66
C VAL A 32 9.38 -5.69 -5.33
N GLY A 33 9.24 -4.47 -4.79
CA GLY A 33 10.37 -3.66 -4.36
C GLY A 33 11.17 -4.31 -3.23
N ILE A 34 10.51 -4.88 -2.22
CA ILE A 34 11.16 -5.60 -1.11
C ILE A 34 11.85 -6.88 -1.60
N GLU A 35 11.18 -7.68 -2.43
CA GLU A 35 11.82 -8.88 -3.02
C GLU A 35 13.05 -8.53 -3.86
N TRP A 36 12.95 -7.45 -4.63
CA TRP A 36 14.08 -6.94 -5.40
C TRP A 36 15.21 -6.44 -4.50
N ASP A 37 14.88 -5.80 -3.38
CA ASP A 37 15.84 -5.30 -2.42
C ASP A 37 16.64 -6.43 -1.75
N ILE A 38 15.97 -7.49 -1.33
CA ILE A 38 16.62 -8.69 -0.80
C ILE A 38 17.57 -9.29 -1.84
N SER A 39 17.10 -9.49 -3.07
CA SER A 39 17.93 -9.98 -4.16
C SER A 39 19.11 -9.06 -4.49
N TRP A 40 18.92 -7.74 -4.37
CA TRP A 40 20.00 -6.76 -4.55
C TRP A 40 21.10 -6.93 -3.49
N HIS A 41 20.73 -7.06 -2.22
CA HIS A 41 21.66 -7.29 -1.12
C HIS A 41 22.45 -8.59 -1.28
N GLU A 42 21.82 -9.67 -1.77
CA GLU A 42 22.48 -10.95 -2.00
C GLU A 42 23.45 -10.95 -3.20
N THR A 43 23.17 -10.17 -4.24
CA THR A 43 23.90 -10.24 -5.53
C THR A 43 24.87 -9.10 -5.74
N ILE A 44 24.51 -7.89 -5.34
CA ILE A 44 25.26 -6.65 -5.58
C ILE A 44 25.94 -6.17 -4.29
N GLY A 45 25.32 -6.45 -3.15
CA GLY A 45 25.78 -6.04 -1.84
C GLY A 45 25.02 -4.77 -1.35
N ARG A 46 25.71 -3.99 -0.49
CA ARG A 46 25.10 -2.81 0.13
C ARG A 46 24.55 -1.84 -0.90
N ASP A 47 23.38 -1.39 -0.66
CA ASP A 47 22.68 -0.35 -1.43
C ASP A 47 22.80 1.04 -0.78
N LYS A 48 22.15 2.03 -1.42
CA LYS A 48 22.03 3.40 -0.95
C LYS A 48 20.55 3.73 -0.74
N LEU A 49 20.28 4.79 0.01
CA LEU A 49 18.93 5.30 0.28
C LEU A 49 18.04 5.37 -0.98
N LEU A 50 18.61 5.73 -2.13
CA LEU A 50 17.90 5.84 -3.41
C LEU A 50 18.28 4.74 -4.40
N SER A 51 18.61 3.54 -3.94
CA SER A 51 18.75 2.38 -4.82
C SER A 51 17.42 2.08 -5.54
N PRO A 52 17.45 1.50 -6.74
CA PRO A 52 16.23 1.24 -7.51
C PRO A 52 15.15 0.46 -6.75
N PRO A 53 15.46 -0.61 -5.99
CA PRO A 53 14.46 -1.31 -5.20
C PRO A 53 13.83 -0.43 -4.11
N HIS A 54 14.63 0.36 -3.38
CA HIS A 54 14.12 1.31 -2.38
C HIS A 54 13.18 2.34 -3.00
N VAL A 55 13.54 2.91 -4.15
CA VAL A 55 12.69 3.86 -4.87
C VAL A 55 11.35 3.22 -5.22
N MET A 56 11.32 1.96 -5.62
CA MET A 56 10.09 1.24 -5.91
C MET A 56 9.20 1.07 -4.68
N VAL A 57 9.78 0.73 -3.54
CA VAL A 57 9.07 0.65 -2.24
C VAL A 57 8.49 2.00 -1.85
N TYR A 58 9.29 3.09 -1.97
CA TYR A 58 8.84 4.45 -1.63
C TYR A 58 7.72 4.94 -2.52
N ILE A 59 7.80 4.69 -3.83
CA ILE A 59 6.73 5.04 -4.78
C ILE A 59 5.42 4.37 -4.37
N GLY A 60 5.44 3.10 -4.01
CA GLY A 60 4.25 2.40 -3.50
C GLY A 60 3.67 3.06 -2.26
N GLY A 61 4.50 3.33 -1.24
CA GLY A 61 4.09 4.02 -0.02
C GLY A 61 3.54 5.43 -0.28
N ILE A 62 4.18 6.21 -1.16
CA ILE A 62 3.75 7.55 -1.55
C ILE A 62 2.39 7.52 -2.26
N ILE A 63 2.17 6.60 -3.19
CA ILE A 63 0.88 6.45 -3.89
C ILE A 63 -0.23 6.15 -2.88
N CYS A 64 -0.03 5.21 -1.95
CA CYS A 64 -1.00 4.91 -0.89
C CYS A 64 -1.27 6.13 -0.02
N GLY A 65 -0.22 6.77 0.50
CA GLY A 65 -0.33 7.92 1.39
C GLY A 65 -1.01 9.12 0.74
N LEU A 66 -0.60 9.50 -0.46
CA LEU A 66 -1.18 10.64 -1.19
C LEU A 66 -2.63 10.39 -1.61
N THR A 67 -2.95 9.15 -2.04
CA THR A 67 -4.34 8.79 -2.38
C THR A 67 -5.23 8.92 -1.16
N CYS A 68 -4.83 8.41 0.00
CA CYS A 68 -5.58 8.52 1.24
C CYS A 68 -5.65 9.96 1.77
N ALA A 69 -4.56 10.74 1.66
CA ALA A 69 -4.56 12.14 2.02
C ALA A 69 -5.55 12.94 1.15
N TYR A 70 -5.56 12.70 -0.16
CA TYR A 70 -6.54 13.31 -1.07
C TYR A 70 -7.98 12.93 -0.69
N MET A 71 -8.25 11.65 -0.38
CA MET A 71 -9.57 11.19 0.08
C MET A 71 -9.98 11.90 1.38
N ALA A 72 -9.08 12.06 2.34
CA ALA A 72 -9.32 12.77 3.60
C ALA A 72 -9.62 14.26 3.39
N LEU A 73 -8.83 14.94 2.56
CA LEU A 73 -9.05 16.36 2.24
C LEU A 73 -10.37 16.56 1.51
N ARG A 74 -10.69 15.71 0.56
CA ARG A 74 -11.93 15.78 -0.19
C ARG A 74 -13.15 15.57 0.71
N GLN A 75 -13.12 14.55 1.57
CA GLN A 75 -14.20 14.30 2.54
C GLN A 75 -14.37 15.47 3.53
N THR A 76 -13.27 16.08 3.94
CA THR A 76 -13.30 17.15 4.96
C THR A 76 -13.78 18.47 4.39
N PHE A 77 -13.34 18.86 3.19
CA PHE A 77 -13.49 20.23 2.69
C PHE A 77 -14.41 20.36 1.47
N VAL A 78 -14.68 19.27 0.75
CA VAL A 78 -15.45 19.33 -0.51
C VAL A 78 -16.81 18.64 -0.37
N ASP A 79 -16.86 17.42 0.14
CA ASP A 79 -18.08 16.64 0.26
C ASP A 79 -18.06 15.80 1.54
N GLU A 80 -18.72 16.30 2.58
CA GLU A 80 -18.78 15.65 3.88
C GLU A 80 -19.46 14.27 3.86
N ASN A 81 -20.28 14.01 2.85
CA ASN A 81 -21.03 12.76 2.70
C ASN A 81 -20.40 11.80 1.69
N LEU A 82 -19.16 12.08 1.23
CA LEU A 82 -18.47 11.27 0.22
C LEU A 82 -18.36 9.79 0.66
N TYR A 83 -18.05 9.57 1.94
CA TYR A 83 -17.99 8.24 2.55
C TYR A 83 -18.95 8.16 3.75
N ASN A 84 -19.84 7.19 3.75
CA ASN A 84 -20.86 7.01 4.78
C ASN A 84 -20.29 6.71 6.18
N ARG A 85 -19.06 6.18 6.26
CA ARG A 85 -18.37 5.86 7.51
C ARG A 85 -16.97 6.47 7.49
N TYR A 86 -16.71 7.34 8.44
CA TYR A 86 -15.43 7.99 8.60
C TYR A 86 -15.01 8.11 10.07
N VAL A 87 -13.73 8.28 10.28
CA VAL A 87 -13.11 8.62 11.56
C VAL A 87 -12.58 10.05 11.46
N VAL A 88 -12.81 10.83 12.51
CA VAL A 88 -12.25 12.19 12.63
C VAL A 88 -10.92 12.11 13.37
N PHE A 89 -9.85 12.60 12.74
CA PHE A 89 -8.54 12.69 13.33
C PHE A 89 -7.94 14.08 13.06
N TRP A 90 -7.60 14.82 14.09
CA TRP A 90 -7.14 16.22 14.02
C TRP A 90 -8.04 17.15 13.19
N GLY A 91 -9.35 16.91 13.22
CA GLY A 91 -10.34 17.69 12.45
C GLY A 91 -10.56 17.23 11.00
N PHE A 92 -9.74 16.30 10.50
CA PHE A 92 -9.92 15.72 9.16
C PHE A 92 -10.81 14.48 9.24
N LYS A 93 -11.66 14.30 8.22
CA LYS A 93 -12.61 13.19 8.07
C LYS A 93 -12.11 12.25 6.99
N ALA A 94 -11.94 10.96 7.30
CA ALA A 94 -11.60 9.94 6.31
C ALA A 94 -12.06 8.55 6.77
N PRO A 95 -12.25 7.57 5.86
CA PRO A 95 -12.39 6.17 6.23
C PRO A 95 -11.22 5.72 7.11
N PHE A 96 -11.49 4.84 8.08
CA PHE A 96 -10.44 4.33 8.98
C PHE A 96 -9.24 3.75 8.21
N ALA A 97 -9.51 3.04 7.13
CA ALA A 97 -8.47 2.47 6.27
C ALA A 97 -7.51 3.52 5.69
N CYS A 98 -8.01 4.72 5.36
CA CYS A 98 -7.15 5.82 4.90
C CYS A 98 -6.17 6.27 5.98
N TRP A 99 -6.59 6.34 7.25
CA TRP A 99 -5.69 6.67 8.35
C TRP A 99 -4.61 5.63 8.54
N VAL A 100 -4.96 4.34 8.41
CA VAL A 100 -3.99 3.25 8.46
C VAL A 100 -2.94 3.39 7.34
N CYS A 101 -3.37 3.67 6.10
CA CYS A 101 -2.45 3.90 4.98
C CYS A 101 -1.58 5.16 5.16
N ILE A 102 -2.14 6.28 5.65
CA ILE A 102 -1.38 7.51 5.87
C ILE A 102 -0.26 7.27 6.89
N TRP A 103 -0.58 6.65 8.03
CA TRP A 103 0.43 6.33 9.04
C TRP A 103 1.42 5.27 8.55
N GLY A 104 0.97 4.30 7.76
CA GLY A 104 1.84 3.34 7.10
C GLY A 104 2.84 4.00 6.16
N ALA A 105 2.38 4.94 5.32
CA ALA A 105 3.25 5.69 4.42
C ALA A 105 4.25 6.57 5.19
N ILE A 106 3.82 7.23 6.26
CA ILE A 106 4.71 8.01 7.14
C ILE A 106 5.79 7.11 7.76
N ALA A 107 5.41 5.94 8.28
CA ALA A 107 6.36 4.98 8.84
C ALA A 107 7.39 4.52 7.80
N MET A 108 6.94 4.17 6.58
CA MET A 108 7.83 3.77 5.47
C MET A 108 8.81 4.89 5.11
N LEU A 109 8.33 6.13 4.96
CA LEU A 109 9.19 7.26 4.58
C LEU A 109 10.16 7.66 5.70
N THR A 110 9.77 7.51 6.96
CA THR A 110 10.64 7.82 8.10
C THR A 110 11.64 6.70 8.39
N SER A 111 11.34 5.46 8.02
CA SER A 111 12.28 4.34 8.18
C SER A 111 13.56 4.54 7.36
N ALA A 112 13.46 5.14 6.18
CA ALA A 112 14.58 5.31 5.25
C ALA A 112 15.73 6.18 5.84
N PRO A 113 15.52 7.43 6.28
CA PRO A 113 16.58 8.20 6.94
C PRO A 113 16.98 7.61 8.30
N PHE A 114 16.08 6.89 8.97
CA PHE A 114 16.41 6.17 10.21
C PHE A 114 17.38 5.02 9.94
N ASP A 115 17.19 4.30 8.84
CA ASP A 115 18.06 3.20 8.42
C ASP A 115 19.46 3.72 8.03
N ASP A 116 19.55 4.77 7.24
CA ASP A 116 20.82 5.40 6.89
C ASP A 116 21.58 5.88 8.12
N TRP A 117 20.91 6.52 9.09
CA TRP A 117 21.49 6.92 10.35
C TRP A 117 21.95 5.70 11.17
N TRP A 118 21.13 4.63 11.25
CA TRP A 118 21.43 3.42 11.98
C TRP A 118 22.73 2.76 11.47
N HIS A 119 22.87 2.63 10.15
CA HIS A 119 24.06 2.13 9.52
C HIS A 119 25.32 2.95 9.81
N ASN A 120 25.19 4.27 9.80
CA ASN A 120 26.29 5.17 10.10
C ASN A 120 26.73 5.12 11.57
N ALA A 121 25.80 4.84 12.48
CA ALA A 121 26.07 4.81 13.91
C ALA A 121 26.58 3.45 14.42
N TYR A 122 26.05 2.35 13.88
CA TYR A 122 26.27 1.00 14.42
C TYR A 122 27.01 0.05 13.45
N GLY A 123 27.32 0.48 12.25
CA GLY A 123 28.05 -0.30 11.25
C GLY A 123 27.14 -1.00 10.22
N LEU A 124 27.79 -1.78 9.34
CA LEU A 124 27.18 -2.27 8.10
C LEU A 124 26.51 -3.64 8.21
N ASP A 125 26.82 -4.41 9.23
CA ASP A 125 26.26 -5.75 9.42
C ASP A 125 24.84 -5.64 10.01
N VAL A 126 23.91 -5.34 9.14
CA VAL A 126 22.54 -5.19 9.54
C VAL A 126 21.85 -6.53 9.46
N GLN A 127 21.42 -6.97 10.62
CA GLN A 127 20.44 -8.05 10.69
C GLN A 127 19.13 -7.57 10.06
N ILE A 128 18.47 -8.44 9.30
CA ILE A 128 17.13 -8.18 8.73
C ILE A 128 16.19 -7.61 9.80
N ILE A 129 16.34 -8.05 11.04
CA ILE A 129 15.58 -7.55 12.20
C ILE A 129 16.37 -6.43 12.90
N SER A 130 16.41 -5.24 12.28
CA SER A 130 16.88 -4.00 12.90
C SER A 130 15.71 -3.06 13.23
N PRO A 131 15.86 -2.11 14.17
CA PRO A 131 14.80 -1.15 14.49
C PRO A 131 14.24 -0.39 13.28
N PRO A 132 15.05 0.16 12.35
CA PRO A 132 14.52 0.82 11.15
C PRO A 132 13.76 -0.14 10.22
N HIS A 133 14.26 -1.37 10.03
CA HIS A 133 13.58 -2.38 9.23
C HIS A 133 12.24 -2.81 9.86
N LEU A 134 12.14 -2.87 11.19
CA LEU A 134 10.85 -3.12 11.86
C LEU A 134 9.86 -1.99 11.64
N VAL A 135 10.31 -0.73 11.64
CA VAL A 135 9.46 0.44 11.31
C VAL A 135 8.99 0.35 9.86
N LEU A 136 9.88 0.01 8.93
CA LEU A 136 9.55 -0.21 7.52
C LEU A 136 8.52 -1.33 7.37
N ALA A 137 8.76 -2.49 7.96
CA ALA A 137 7.86 -3.66 7.90
C ALA A 137 6.48 -3.34 8.47
N ALA A 138 6.40 -2.62 9.60
CA ALA A 138 5.15 -2.17 10.19
C ALA A 138 4.40 -1.20 9.25
N GLY A 139 5.13 -0.27 8.62
CA GLY A 139 4.59 0.67 7.63
C GLY A 139 4.04 -0.04 6.39
N ILE A 140 4.77 -1.00 5.85
CA ILE A 140 4.34 -1.85 4.73
C ILE A 140 3.07 -2.62 5.11
N PHE A 141 3.10 -3.30 6.26
CA PHE A 141 1.93 -4.05 6.74
C PHE A 141 0.70 -3.15 6.90
N ALA A 142 0.86 -1.94 7.46
CA ALA A 142 -0.22 -0.98 7.58
C ALA A 142 -0.79 -0.58 6.21
N ASN A 143 0.05 -0.30 5.20
CA ASN A 143 -0.40 0.02 3.85
C ASN A 143 -1.17 -1.15 3.19
N LEU A 144 -0.66 -2.37 3.31
CA LEU A 144 -1.33 -3.57 2.77
C LEU A 144 -2.69 -3.79 3.45
N MET A 145 -2.74 -3.69 4.78
CA MET A 145 -3.98 -3.83 5.55
C MET A 145 -4.98 -2.71 5.26
N GLY A 146 -4.54 -1.47 5.16
CA GLY A 146 -5.38 -0.35 4.79
C GLY A 146 -5.99 -0.52 3.39
N SER A 147 -5.18 -0.95 2.42
CA SER A 147 -5.62 -1.27 1.06
C SER A 147 -6.67 -2.39 1.06
N LEU A 148 -6.45 -3.45 1.85
CA LEU A 148 -7.39 -4.56 2.01
C LEU A 148 -8.71 -4.08 2.63
N PHE A 149 -8.68 -3.21 3.65
CA PHE A 149 -9.88 -2.68 4.30
C PHE A 149 -10.71 -1.82 3.35
N LEU A 150 -10.09 -0.99 2.52
CA LEU A 150 -10.78 -0.23 1.47
C LEU A 150 -11.47 -1.17 0.47
N LEU A 151 -10.77 -2.21 0.05
CA LEU A 151 -11.30 -3.21 -0.86
C LEU A 151 -12.48 -3.99 -0.27
N ILE A 152 -12.42 -4.37 1.02
CA ILE A 152 -13.51 -5.00 1.75
C ILE A 152 -14.72 -4.08 1.80
N ALA A 153 -14.52 -2.79 2.06
CA ALA A 153 -15.60 -1.82 2.11
C ALA A 153 -16.34 -1.74 0.77
N GLU A 154 -15.61 -1.61 -0.34
CA GLU A 154 -16.19 -1.59 -1.69
C GLU A 154 -16.87 -2.93 -2.06
N LYS A 155 -16.23 -4.05 -1.75
CA LYS A 155 -16.80 -5.39 -1.98
C LYS A 155 -18.14 -5.58 -1.27
N ASN A 156 -18.28 -5.05 -0.05
CA ASN A 156 -19.51 -5.19 0.72
C ASN A 156 -20.66 -4.34 0.18
N LEU A 157 -20.38 -3.29 -0.59
CA LEU A 157 -21.38 -2.45 -1.27
C LEU A 157 -21.75 -2.99 -2.67
N ALA A 158 -20.89 -3.79 -3.27
CA ALA A 158 -21.05 -4.29 -4.62
C ALA A 158 -22.02 -5.48 -4.71
N THR A 159 -22.63 -5.67 -5.88
CA THR A 159 -23.54 -6.77 -6.19
C THR A 159 -23.18 -7.42 -7.54
N GLY A 160 -23.68 -8.62 -7.79
CA GLY A 160 -23.56 -9.32 -9.08
C GLY A 160 -22.11 -9.54 -9.53
N LYS A 161 -21.83 -9.31 -10.80
CA LYS A 161 -20.53 -9.53 -11.45
C LYS A 161 -19.42 -8.67 -10.83
N GLN A 162 -19.76 -7.43 -10.43
CA GLN A 162 -18.82 -6.52 -9.79
C GLN A 162 -18.32 -7.07 -8.46
N LYS A 163 -19.21 -7.62 -7.63
CA LYS A 163 -18.84 -8.24 -6.36
C LYS A 163 -17.86 -9.40 -6.57
N TYR A 164 -18.13 -10.26 -7.54
CA TYR A 164 -17.23 -11.37 -7.89
C TYR A 164 -15.84 -10.87 -8.30
N PHE A 165 -15.77 -9.82 -9.12
CA PHE A 165 -14.50 -9.24 -9.52
C PHE A 165 -13.73 -8.63 -8.33
N LEU A 166 -14.43 -7.92 -7.43
CA LEU A 166 -13.83 -7.39 -6.20
C LEU A 166 -13.39 -8.51 -5.25
N GLU A 167 -14.02 -9.68 -5.26
CA GLU A 167 -13.57 -10.86 -4.52
C GLU A 167 -12.24 -11.40 -5.06
N LEU A 168 -12.03 -11.40 -6.38
CA LEU A 168 -10.76 -11.77 -6.98
C LEU A 168 -9.66 -10.77 -6.60
N LEU A 169 -9.95 -9.47 -6.65
CA LEU A 169 -9.01 -8.43 -6.21
C LEU A 169 -8.70 -8.54 -4.70
N TYR A 170 -9.69 -8.90 -3.89
CA TYR A 170 -9.51 -9.17 -2.47
C TYR A 170 -8.57 -10.35 -2.22
N MET A 171 -8.76 -11.46 -2.93
CA MET A 171 -7.86 -12.61 -2.83
C MET A 171 -6.42 -12.24 -3.23
N TYR A 172 -6.28 -11.44 -4.29
CA TYR A 172 -4.99 -10.92 -4.70
C TYR A 172 -4.35 -10.04 -3.61
N ALA A 173 -5.07 -9.06 -3.07
CA ALA A 173 -4.57 -8.20 -2.00
C ALA A 173 -4.20 -9.00 -0.73
N ALA A 174 -5.00 -10.00 -0.37
CA ALA A 174 -4.72 -10.88 0.75
C ALA A 174 -3.46 -11.74 0.52
N SER A 175 -3.22 -12.19 -0.72
CA SER A 175 -2.01 -12.94 -1.07
C SER A 175 -0.74 -12.10 -0.90
N LEU A 176 -0.77 -10.79 -1.18
CA LEU A 176 0.37 -9.89 -0.95
C LEU A 176 0.73 -9.80 0.54
N ILE A 177 -0.27 -9.84 1.43
CA ILE A 177 -0.03 -9.86 2.88
C ILE A 177 0.64 -11.18 3.29
N ILE A 178 0.21 -12.31 2.73
CA ILE A 178 0.83 -13.61 3.01
C ILE A 178 2.29 -13.61 2.53
N VAL A 179 2.57 -13.08 1.34
CA VAL A 179 3.94 -12.91 0.82
C VAL A 179 4.77 -12.05 1.76
N GLN A 180 4.24 -10.93 2.25
CA GLN A 180 4.95 -10.09 3.22
C GLN A 180 5.34 -10.84 4.49
N PHE A 181 4.48 -11.71 5.02
CA PHE A 181 4.84 -12.54 6.16
C PHE A 181 5.89 -13.60 5.81
N ALA A 182 5.80 -14.19 4.62
CA ALA A 182 6.80 -15.18 4.17
C ALA A 182 8.20 -14.58 4.00
N ILE A 183 8.28 -13.30 3.61
CA ILE A 183 9.55 -12.55 3.51
C ILE A 183 10.21 -12.33 4.89
N LEU A 184 9.42 -12.22 5.95
CA LEU A 184 9.92 -11.94 7.31
C LEU A 184 10.33 -13.21 8.08
N LEU A 185 10.01 -14.40 7.57
CA LEU A 185 10.32 -15.70 8.18
C LEU A 185 11.61 -16.31 7.65
#